data_ff17c7ac1e51057bc2674532ef2ab66c
#
_entry.id   ff17c7ac1e51057bc2674532ef2ab66c
#
_cell.length_a   1.000
_cell.length_b   1.000
_cell.length_c   1.000
_cell.angle_alpha   90.00
_cell.angle_beta   90.00
_cell.angle_gamma   90.00
#
_symmetry.space_group_name_H-M   'P 1'
#
loop_
_entity.id
_entity.type
_entity.pdbx_description
1 polymer ?
#
loop_
_entity_poly.entity_id
_entity_poly.type
_entity_poly.pdbx_seq_one_letter_code
_entity_poly.pdbx_strand_id
1 'polypeptide(L)'
;MRSAVRVISPDDKSRLQEIGELTALAYLADGLVDHAHPYLPQLRDAKARAEGADLLAMMDGEKGEGAIVGTITLVPPGSPFIELASDDEYELRMLAVSPIERGRGIGRDLTRAAMERAVAAGASRIVLSTMDTMHVAHRLYERMGFSRRAELDWVVVDNADGSITRVPLEGGEPPEGAVRLLGYSWEPPAAP
;
A
#
# COMPACT_ATOMS: atom_id res chain seq x y z
N MET A 1 -0.90 -8.56 -23.90
CA MET A 1 -0.93 -9.63 -22.87
C MET A 1 -1.48 -9.03 -21.59
N ARG A 2 -2.52 -9.61 -20.99
CA ARG A 2 -3.10 -9.10 -19.72
C ARG A 2 -2.47 -9.89 -18.58
N SER A 3 -1.60 -9.26 -17.82
CA SER A 3 -1.11 -9.80 -16.54
C SER A 3 -2.31 -9.92 -15.59
N ALA A 4 -2.44 -11.06 -14.89
CA ALA A 4 -3.55 -11.27 -13.97
C ALA A 4 -3.14 -10.84 -12.56
N VAL A 5 -4.01 -10.11 -11.87
CA VAL A 5 -3.88 -9.85 -10.43
C VAL A 5 -4.50 -11.02 -9.67
N ARG A 6 -3.79 -11.53 -8.67
CA ARG A 6 -4.26 -12.62 -7.81
C ARG A 6 -4.06 -12.29 -6.34
N VAL A 7 -4.93 -12.82 -5.49
CA VAL A 7 -4.70 -12.87 -4.05
C VAL A 7 -3.73 -14.02 -3.75
N ILE A 8 -2.71 -13.74 -2.96
CA ILE A 8 -1.66 -14.70 -2.60
C ILE A 8 -2.01 -15.37 -1.28
N SER A 9 -1.99 -16.71 -1.28
CA SER A 9 -2.21 -17.49 -0.06
C SER A 9 -1.06 -17.31 0.94
N PRO A 10 -1.36 -17.23 2.26
CA PRO A 10 -0.33 -17.22 3.30
C PRO A 10 0.51 -18.53 3.35
N ASP A 11 0.07 -19.59 2.66
CA ASP A 11 0.80 -20.85 2.54
C ASP A 11 1.81 -20.87 1.37
N ASP A 12 1.71 -19.92 0.43
CA ASP A 12 2.62 -19.84 -0.74
C ASP A 12 3.95 -19.16 -0.37
N LYS A 13 4.79 -19.88 0.34
CA LYS A 13 6.08 -19.38 0.88
C LYS A 13 6.98 -18.77 -0.20
N SER A 14 6.99 -19.37 -1.41
CA SER A 14 7.84 -18.89 -2.51
C SER A 14 7.40 -17.52 -3.00
N ARG A 15 6.10 -17.33 -3.23
CA ARG A 15 5.54 -16.05 -3.66
C ARG A 15 5.62 -15.00 -2.57
N LEU A 16 5.42 -15.37 -1.32
CA LEU A 16 5.55 -14.45 -0.19
C LEU A 16 6.97 -13.90 -0.05
N GLN A 17 7.99 -14.75 -0.23
CA GLN A 17 9.38 -14.28 -0.22
C GLN A 17 9.64 -13.32 -1.38
N GLU A 18 9.22 -13.67 -2.59
CA GLU A 18 9.36 -12.82 -3.79
C GLU A 18 8.67 -11.45 -3.61
N ILE A 19 7.45 -11.44 -3.05
CA ILE A 19 6.71 -10.20 -2.74
C ILE A 19 7.43 -9.35 -1.71
N GLY A 20 7.92 -9.95 -0.65
CA GLY A 20 8.67 -9.24 0.40
C GLY A 20 9.90 -8.53 -0.16
N GLU A 21 10.70 -9.23 -0.94
CA GLU A 21 11.90 -8.65 -1.58
C GLU A 21 11.55 -7.57 -2.62
N LEU A 22 10.50 -7.79 -3.44
CA LEU A 22 10.04 -6.78 -4.39
C LEU A 22 9.57 -5.52 -3.67
N THR A 23 8.79 -5.66 -2.59
CA THR A 23 8.30 -4.52 -1.81
C THR A 23 9.47 -3.71 -1.23
N ALA A 24 10.41 -4.38 -0.58
CA ALA A 24 11.60 -3.74 -0.02
C ALA A 24 12.44 -3.05 -1.10
N LEU A 25 12.68 -3.73 -2.23
CA LEU A 25 13.44 -3.19 -3.35
C LEU A 25 12.79 -1.93 -3.93
N ALA A 26 11.47 -1.91 -4.09
CA ALA A 26 10.76 -0.75 -4.63
C ALA A 26 10.91 0.48 -3.72
N TYR A 27 10.81 0.31 -2.40
CA TYR A 27 10.98 1.39 -1.43
C TYR A 27 12.42 1.89 -1.35
N LEU A 28 13.41 0.99 -1.38
CA LEU A 28 14.82 1.35 -1.43
C LEU A 28 15.18 2.10 -2.72
N ALA A 29 14.68 1.64 -3.87
CA ALA A 29 14.92 2.26 -5.17
C ALA A 29 14.35 3.68 -5.29
N ASP A 30 13.27 3.98 -4.55
CA ASP A 30 12.66 5.31 -4.48
C ASP A 30 13.28 6.21 -3.40
N GLY A 31 14.23 5.69 -2.62
CA GLY A 31 14.85 6.42 -1.52
C GLY A 31 13.88 6.72 -0.35
N LEU A 32 12.80 5.94 -0.24
CA LEU A 32 11.79 6.10 0.82
C LEU A 32 12.25 5.50 2.15
N VAL A 33 13.15 4.54 2.08
CA VAL A 33 13.84 3.91 3.21
C VAL A 33 15.29 3.62 2.80
N ASP A 34 16.18 3.50 3.76
CA ASP A 34 17.53 2.97 3.57
C ASP A 34 17.66 1.54 4.12
N HIS A 35 18.82 0.94 3.99
CA HIS A 35 19.06 -0.43 4.45
C HIS A 35 19.01 -0.62 5.97
N ALA A 36 19.14 0.45 6.75
CA ALA A 36 19.07 0.44 8.22
C ALA A 36 17.69 0.84 8.76
N HIS A 37 16.78 1.27 7.87
CA HIS A 37 15.49 1.81 8.27
C HIS A 37 14.63 0.77 9.01
N PRO A 38 14.05 1.09 10.18
CA PRO A 38 13.29 0.16 11.02
C PRO A 38 12.00 -0.38 10.36
N TYR A 39 11.49 0.26 9.31
CA TYR A 39 10.33 -0.19 8.54
C TYR A 39 10.66 -1.30 7.54
N LEU A 40 11.95 -1.49 7.16
CA LEU A 40 12.35 -2.46 6.14
C LEU A 40 11.97 -3.92 6.45
N PRO A 41 12.08 -4.42 7.70
CA PRO A 41 11.58 -5.74 8.06
C PRO A 41 10.08 -5.93 7.80
N GLN A 42 9.24 -4.91 8.07
CA GLN A 42 7.80 -4.97 7.79
C GLN A 42 7.50 -5.04 6.29
N LEU A 43 8.27 -4.33 5.46
CA LEU A 43 8.14 -4.39 4.00
C LEU A 43 8.47 -5.80 3.47
N ARG A 44 9.41 -6.50 4.10
CA ARG A 44 9.78 -7.88 3.74
C ARG A 44 8.81 -8.93 4.27
N ASP A 45 8.08 -8.66 5.33
CA ASP A 45 7.17 -9.63 5.94
C ASP A 45 5.82 -9.73 5.18
N ALA A 46 5.90 -10.28 3.98
CA ALA A 46 4.71 -10.53 3.16
C ALA A 46 3.82 -11.63 3.77
N LYS A 47 4.40 -12.54 4.58
CA LYS A 47 3.63 -13.60 5.24
C LYS A 47 2.65 -13.01 6.25
N ALA A 48 3.13 -12.20 7.18
CA ALA A 48 2.25 -11.54 8.15
C ALA A 48 1.13 -10.75 7.45
N ARG A 49 1.47 -10.03 6.36
CA ARG A 49 0.46 -9.30 5.56
C ARG A 49 -0.60 -10.22 4.96
N ALA A 50 -0.20 -11.38 4.41
CA ALA A 50 -1.15 -12.35 3.83
C ALA A 50 -2.00 -13.07 4.87
N GLU A 51 -1.54 -13.17 6.14
CA GLU A 51 -2.31 -13.73 7.25
C GLU A 51 -3.36 -12.75 7.79
N GLY A 52 -3.12 -11.42 7.70
CA GLY A 52 -4.00 -10.41 8.27
C GLY A 52 -4.73 -9.53 7.26
N ALA A 53 -4.45 -9.69 5.96
CA ALA A 53 -5.03 -8.86 4.90
C ALA A 53 -5.04 -9.61 3.56
N ASP A 54 -5.73 -9.04 2.56
CA ASP A 54 -5.66 -9.52 1.18
C ASP A 54 -4.39 -9.00 0.51
N LEU A 55 -3.41 -9.86 0.31
CA LEU A 55 -2.18 -9.54 -0.40
C LEU A 55 -2.35 -9.86 -1.89
N LEU A 56 -2.48 -8.81 -2.70
CA LEU A 56 -2.65 -8.94 -4.15
C LEU A 56 -1.30 -8.80 -4.85
N ALA A 57 -1.06 -9.64 -5.84
CA ALA A 57 0.13 -9.56 -6.68
C ALA A 57 -0.22 -9.67 -8.17
N MET A 58 0.52 -8.96 -8.97
CA MET A 58 0.51 -9.08 -10.43
C MET A 58 1.76 -9.83 -10.87
N MET A 59 1.55 -10.86 -11.67
CA MET A 59 2.61 -11.68 -12.23
C MET A 59 2.74 -11.44 -13.72
N ASP A 60 3.97 -11.47 -14.22
CA ASP A 60 4.24 -11.50 -15.66
C ASP A 60 3.89 -12.86 -16.27
N GLY A 61 3.71 -12.89 -17.61
CA GLY A 61 3.42 -14.12 -18.33
C GLY A 61 1.94 -14.38 -18.61
N GLU A 62 1.66 -15.28 -19.58
CA GLU A 62 0.32 -15.51 -20.13
C GLU A 62 -0.68 -16.12 -19.15
N LYS A 63 -0.23 -16.82 -18.13
CA LYS A 63 -1.09 -17.50 -17.13
C LYS A 63 -0.86 -17.01 -15.70
N GLY A 64 -0.08 -15.90 -15.52
CA GLY A 64 0.32 -15.45 -14.19
C GLY A 64 1.23 -16.45 -13.48
N GLU A 65 2.08 -17.15 -14.23
CA GLU A 65 3.07 -18.11 -13.73
C GLU A 65 4.48 -17.51 -13.69
N GLY A 66 4.66 -16.28 -14.22
CA GLY A 66 5.93 -15.57 -14.25
C GLY A 66 6.33 -14.94 -12.92
N ALA A 67 7.35 -14.09 -12.99
CA ALA A 67 7.82 -13.32 -11.85
C ALA A 67 6.77 -12.32 -11.36
N ILE A 68 6.79 -11.99 -10.07
CA ILE A 68 5.93 -10.93 -9.51
C ILE A 68 6.49 -9.58 -9.95
N VAL A 69 5.64 -8.77 -10.59
CA VAL A 69 5.99 -7.44 -11.11
C VAL A 69 5.43 -6.29 -10.28
N GLY A 70 4.50 -6.60 -9.38
CA GLY A 70 3.95 -5.62 -8.45
C GLY A 70 3.02 -6.27 -7.42
N THR A 71 2.79 -5.56 -6.33
CA THR A 71 1.95 -6.00 -5.20
C THR A 71 1.26 -4.82 -4.55
N ILE A 72 0.11 -5.08 -3.90
CA ILE A 72 -0.62 -4.16 -3.04
C ILE A 72 -1.28 -4.96 -1.90
N THR A 73 -1.38 -4.36 -0.73
CA THR A 73 -2.10 -4.94 0.41
C THR A 73 -3.43 -4.23 0.58
N LEU A 74 -4.54 -4.97 0.58
CA LEU A 74 -5.86 -4.49 0.93
C LEU A 74 -6.19 -4.98 2.34
N VAL A 75 -6.23 -4.04 3.27
CA VAL A 75 -6.44 -4.30 4.70
C VAL A 75 -7.93 -4.20 5.02
N PRO A 76 -8.59 -5.27 5.45
CA PRO A 76 -10.01 -5.24 5.82
C PRO A 76 -10.23 -4.64 7.22
N PRO A 77 -11.48 -4.23 7.54
CA PRO A 77 -11.86 -3.84 8.90
C PRO A 77 -11.47 -4.88 9.95
N GLY A 78 -10.99 -4.42 11.10
CA GLY A 78 -10.58 -5.27 12.22
C GLY A 78 -9.22 -5.96 12.06
N SER A 79 -8.52 -5.75 10.95
CA SER A 79 -7.17 -6.26 10.74
C SER A 79 -6.15 -5.59 11.67
N PRO A 80 -5.13 -6.32 12.17
CA PRO A 80 -4.03 -5.73 12.93
C PRO A 80 -3.12 -4.81 12.08
N PHE A 81 -3.32 -4.77 10.76
CA PHE A 81 -2.56 -3.94 9.82
C PHE A 81 -3.19 -2.60 9.53
N ILE A 82 -4.35 -2.27 10.14
CA ILE A 82 -4.97 -0.95 10.02
C ILE A 82 -4.07 0.10 10.67
N GLU A 83 -3.84 1.20 9.95
CA GLU A 83 -3.13 2.38 10.44
C GLU A 83 -4.02 3.63 10.41
N LEU A 84 -4.97 3.68 9.48
CA LEU A 84 -5.77 4.85 9.16
C LEU A 84 -7.27 4.57 9.13
N ALA A 85 -7.67 3.38 8.64
CA ALA A 85 -9.07 3.03 8.42
C ALA A 85 -9.88 2.95 9.72
N SER A 86 -11.13 3.40 9.67
CA SER A 86 -12.13 3.21 10.72
C SER A 86 -12.79 1.82 10.62
N ASP A 87 -13.72 1.51 11.52
CA ASP A 87 -14.27 0.17 11.73
C ASP A 87 -14.98 -0.47 10.51
N ASP A 88 -15.43 0.33 9.55
CA ASP A 88 -16.13 -0.12 8.33
C ASP A 88 -15.40 0.24 7.03
N GLU A 89 -14.16 0.72 7.14
CA GLU A 89 -13.33 1.15 6.03
C GLU A 89 -12.26 0.11 5.70
N TYR A 90 -11.90 0.04 4.42
CA TYR A 90 -10.73 -0.70 3.96
C TYR A 90 -9.54 0.23 3.78
N GLU A 91 -8.34 -0.29 3.96
CA GLU A 91 -7.12 0.50 3.77
C GLU A 91 -6.22 -0.11 2.69
N LEU A 92 -5.73 0.72 1.75
CA LEU A 92 -4.70 0.31 0.80
C LEU A 92 -3.33 0.63 1.34
N ARG A 93 -2.45 -0.37 1.35
CA ARG A 93 -1.08 -0.23 1.87
C ARG A 93 -0.05 -0.87 0.97
N MET A 94 1.17 -0.37 1.06
CA MET A 94 2.37 -1.00 0.50
C MET A 94 2.22 -1.34 -0.99
N LEU A 95 1.66 -0.42 -1.81
CA LEU A 95 1.71 -0.54 -3.26
C LEU A 95 3.17 -0.48 -3.71
N ALA A 96 3.64 -1.54 -4.33
CA ALA A 96 4.99 -1.64 -4.86
C ALA A 96 4.98 -2.19 -6.29
N VAL A 97 5.77 -1.59 -7.17
CA VAL A 97 5.98 -2.04 -8.55
C VAL A 97 7.47 -2.18 -8.78
N SER A 98 7.87 -3.31 -9.37
CA SER A 98 9.26 -3.54 -9.76
C SER A 98 9.82 -2.34 -10.51
N PRO A 99 10.96 -1.78 -10.11
CA PRO A 99 11.52 -0.57 -10.74
C PRO A 99 11.68 -0.68 -12.26
N ILE A 100 12.02 -1.86 -12.76
CA ILE A 100 12.20 -2.12 -14.20
C ILE A 100 10.88 -2.27 -14.97
N GLU A 101 9.76 -2.45 -14.27
CA GLU A 101 8.43 -2.67 -14.85
C GLU A 101 7.52 -1.43 -14.76
N ARG A 102 8.04 -0.32 -14.26
CA ARG A 102 7.29 0.95 -14.13
C ARG A 102 6.85 1.52 -15.47
N GLY A 103 5.84 2.38 -15.45
CA GLY A 103 5.27 2.99 -16.66
C GLY A 103 4.31 2.09 -17.45
N ARG A 104 4.14 0.82 -17.07
CA ARG A 104 3.27 -0.17 -17.75
C ARG A 104 1.84 -0.23 -17.19
N GLY A 105 1.47 0.63 -16.26
CA GLY A 105 0.13 0.68 -15.65
C GLY A 105 -0.10 -0.34 -14.54
N ILE A 106 0.92 -1.08 -14.09
CA ILE A 106 0.82 -2.14 -13.08
C ILE A 106 0.22 -1.60 -11.77
N GLY A 107 0.70 -0.45 -11.27
CA GLY A 107 0.16 0.17 -10.05
C GLY A 107 -1.32 0.50 -10.17
N ARG A 108 -1.77 1.02 -11.32
CA ARG A 108 -3.18 1.29 -11.58
C ARG A 108 -4.02 0.01 -11.57
N ASP A 109 -3.55 -1.03 -12.22
CA ASP A 109 -4.31 -2.28 -12.35
C ASP A 109 -4.38 -3.03 -11.01
N LEU A 110 -3.32 -2.99 -10.19
CA LEU A 110 -3.31 -3.49 -8.82
C LEU A 110 -4.29 -2.71 -7.92
N THR A 111 -4.23 -1.38 -7.96
CA THR A 111 -5.14 -0.53 -7.17
C THR A 111 -6.59 -0.78 -7.57
N ARG A 112 -6.89 -0.89 -8.88
CA ARG A 112 -8.24 -1.21 -9.37
C ARG A 112 -8.73 -2.57 -8.85
N ALA A 113 -7.90 -3.61 -8.93
CA ALA A 113 -8.28 -4.94 -8.44
C ALA A 113 -8.55 -4.93 -6.94
N ALA A 114 -7.78 -4.19 -6.16
CA ALA A 114 -8.02 -4.02 -4.73
C ALA A 114 -9.32 -3.25 -4.45
N MET A 115 -9.63 -2.18 -5.20
CA MET A 115 -10.89 -1.45 -5.10
C MET A 115 -12.09 -2.33 -5.43
N GLU A 116 -12.06 -3.08 -6.53
CA GLU A 116 -13.11 -4.01 -6.94
C GLU A 116 -13.36 -5.08 -5.86
N ARG A 117 -12.29 -5.57 -5.24
CA ARG A 117 -12.38 -6.55 -4.17
C ARG A 117 -12.99 -5.96 -2.89
N ALA A 118 -12.60 -4.76 -2.50
CA ALA A 118 -13.17 -4.06 -1.36
C ALA A 118 -14.67 -3.80 -1.56
N VAL A 119 -15.07 -3.35 -2.75
CA VAL A 119 -16.50 -3.14 -3.11
C VAL A 119 -17.27 -4.44 -3.04
N ALA A 120 -16.74 -5.54 -3.59
CA ALA A 120 -17.38 -6.86 -3.52
C ALA A 120 -17.54 -7.38 -2.08
N ALA A 121 -16.67 -6.94 -1.16
CA ALA A 121 -16.74 -7.23 0.26
C ALA A 121 -17.61 -6.26 1.07
N GLY A 122 -18.24 -5.25 0.41
CA GLY A 122 -19.16 -4.31 1.04
C GLY A 122 -18.49 -3.07 1.66
N ALA A 123 -17.30 -2.72 1.23
CA ALA A 123 -16.60 -1.52 1.74
C ALA A 123 -17.46 -0.26 1.56
N SER A 124 -17.65 0.51 2.63
CA SER A 124 -18.27 1.84 2.58
C SER A 124 -17.32 2.89 2.02
N ARG A 125 -16.03 2.73 2.33
CA ARG A 125 -14.96 3.62 1.92
C ARG A 125 -13.62 2.87 1.86
N ILE A 126 -12.72 3.37 1.02
CA ILE A 126 -11.32 2.92 0.99
C ILE A 126 -10.46 4.13 1.30
N VAL A 127 -9.54 3.99 2.26
CA VAL A 127 -8.57 5.01 2.65
C VAL A 127 -7.15 4.56 2.32
N LEU A 128 -6.25 5.51 2.23
CA LEU A 128 -4.81 5.26 2.12
C LEU A 128 -4.03 6.47 2.61
N SER A 129 -2.77 6.24 2.97
CA SER A 129 -1.80 7.30 3.16
C SER A 129 -0.58 7.10 2.26
N THR A 130 0.06 8.21 1.89
CA THR A 130 1.25 8.22 1.04
C THR A 130 2.15 9.38 1.45
N MET A 131 3.47 9.19 1.40
CA MET A 131 4.41 10.25 1.76
C MET A 131 4.21 11.46 0.85
N ASP A 132 4.39 12.65 1.38
CA ASP A 132 4.21 13.92 0.65
C ASP A 132 5.14 14.05 -0.56
N THR A 133 6.29 13.37 -0.55
CA THR A 133 7.25 13.30 -1.66
C THR A 133 6.86 12.35 -2.78
N MET A 134 5.86 11.46 -2.57
CA MET A 134 5.46 10.44 -3.54
C MET A 134 4.51 10.96 -4.62
N HIS A 135 4.91 11.97 -5.38
CA HIS A 135 4.08 12.66 -6.38
C HIS A 135 3.52 11.73 -7.48
N VAL A 136 4.19 10.64 -7.80
CA VAL A 136 3.69 9.65 -8.79
C VAL A 136 2.48 8.90 -8.21
N ALA A 137 2.53 8.54 -6.94
CA ALA A 137 1.44 7.88 -6.23
C ALA A 137 0.23 8.83 -6.08
N HIS A 138 0.45 10.11 -5.73
CA HIS A 138 -0.62 11.12 -5.66
C HIS A 138 -1.39 11.20 -6.98
N ARG A 139 -0.68 11.39 -8.10
CA ARG A 139 -1.32 11.44 -9.43
C ARG A 139 -2.03 10.14 -9.81
N LEU A 140 -1.54 8.98 -9.36
CA LEU A 140 -2.21 7.70 -9.58
C LEU A 140 -3.56 7.68 -8.84
N TYR A 141 -3.57 7.94 -7.55
CA TYR A 141 -4.77 7.87 -6.72
C TYR A 141 -5.81 8.91 -7.14
N GLU A 142 -5.41 10.14 -7.41
CA GLU A 142 -6.30 11.20 -7.90
C GLU A 142 -6.96 10.83 -9.24
N ARG A 143 -6.22 10.26 -10.19
CA ARG A 143 -6.78 9.75 -11.46
C ARG A 143 -7.72 8.56 -11.28
N MET A 144 -7.61 7.84 -10.19
CA MET A 144 -8.49 6.74 -9.84
C MET A 144 -9.71 7.19 -9.01
N GLY A 145 -9.84 8.49 -8.76
CA GLY A 145 -10.98 9.08 -8.08
C GLY A 145 -10.83 9.20 -6.57
N PHE A 146 -9.65 8.94 -6.02
CA PHE A 146 -9.38 9.24 -4.62
C PHE A 146 -9.31 10.76 -4.41
N SER A 147 -9.93 11.21 -3.34
CA SER A 147 -9.93 12.60 -2.89
C SER A 147 -9.00 12.80 -1.72
N ARG A 148 -8.30 13.93 -1.70
CA ARG A 148 -7.42 14.32 -0.61
C ARG A 148 -8.22 14.61 0.67
N ARG A 149 -7.77 14.07 1.80
CA ARG A 149 -8.39 14.19 3.13
C ARG A 149 -7.35 14.66 4.13
N ALA A 150 -7.27 15.97 4.34
CA ALA A 150 -6.25 16.57 5.20
C ALA A 150 -6.39 16.14 6.67
N GLU A 151 -7.61 15.84 7.12
CA GLU A 151 -7.90 15.32 8.45
C GLU A 151 -7.36 13.90 8.71
N LEU A 152 -6.96 13.20 7.66
CA LEU A 152 -6.30 11.89 7.73
C LEU A 152 -4.78 12.01 7.64
N ASP A 153 -4.22 13.22 7.69
CA ASP A 153 -2.76 13.39 7.68
C ASP A 153 -2.15 12.99 9.02
N TRP A 154 -0.98 12.41 8.93
CA TRP A 154 -0.19 12.05 10.08
C TRP A 154 1.31 12.17 9.76
N VAL A 155 2.13 12.09 10.79
CA VAL A 155 3.58 12.15 10.65
C VAL A 155 4.23 10.94 11.32
N VAL A 156 5.35 10.53 10.75
CA VAL A 156 6.25 9.54 11.33
C VAL A 156 7.45 10.28 11.88
N VAL A 157 7.76 10.01 13.13
CA VAL A 157 8.96 10.53 13.79
C VAL A 157 9.85 9.36 14.15
N ASP A 158 11.07 9.38 13.64
CA ASP A 158 12.10 8.43 14.04
C ASP A 158 12.68 8.86 15.40
N ASN A 159 12.58 7.99 16.37
CA ASN A 159 13.11 8.25 17.71
C ASN A 159 14.61 7.89 17.78
N ALA A 160 15.30 8.51 18.72
CA ALA A 160 16.73 8.27 18.93
C ALA A 160 17.07 6.82 19.32
N ASP A 161 16.09 6.05 19.82
CA ASP A 161 16.22 4.63 20.14
C ASP A 161 15.94 3.68 18.96
N GLY A 162 15.69 4.23 17.76
CA GLY A 162 15.37 3.49 16.55
C GLY A 162 13.91 3.04 16.46
N SER A 163 13.05 3.44 17.40
CA SER A 163 11.61 3.22 17.28
C SER A 163 10.95 4.29 16.40
N ILE A 164 9.75 3.99 15.90
CA ILE A 164 8.94 4.90 15.08
C ILE A 164 7.70 5.30 15.87
N THR A 165 7.47 6.60 16.01
CA THR A 165 6.22 7.12 16.56
C THR A 165 5.35 7.70 15.46
N ARG A 166 4.05 7.39 15.48
CA ARG A 166 3.01 7.93 14.59
C ARG A 166 2.20 8.96 15.35
N VAL A 167 2.08 10.14 14.78
CA VAL A 167 1.34 11.26 15.40
C VAL A 167 0.36 11.83 14.39
N PRO A 168 -0.94 11.96 14.73
CA PRO A 168 -1.90 12.70 13.91
C PRO A 168 -1.41 14.14 13.70
N LEU A 169 -1.54 14.67 12.49
CA LEU A 169 -1.18 16.06 12.21
C LEU A 169 -2.41 16.96 12.42
N GLU A 170 -2.61 17.40 13.66
CA GLU A 170 -3.71 18.33 14.04
C GLU A 170 -3.41 19.77 13.60
N GLY A 171 -3.26 19.99 12.27
CA GLY A 171 -3.15 21.35 11.70
C GLY A 171 -1.88 22.13 12.01
N GLY A 172 -0.87 21.51 12.64
CA GLY A 172 0.44 22.07 12.92
C GLY A 172 1.50 21.77 11.86
N GLU A 173 2.65 22.42 11.96
CA GLU A 173 3.84 22.03 11.19
C GLU A 173 4.41 20.73 11.78
N PRO A 174 4.83 19.77 10.92
CA PRO A 174 5.47 18.55 11.39
C PRO A 174 6.79 18.89 12.12
N PRO A 175 7.19 18.10 13.14
CA PRO A 175 8.51 18.22 13.74
C PRO A 175 9.64 18.15 12.69
N GLU A 176 10.76 18.79 12.96
CA GLU A 176 11.91 18.73 12.07
C GLU A 176 12.37 17.26 11.88
N GLY A 177 12.56 16.86 10.63
CA GLY A 177 12.93 15.48 10.27
C GLY A 177 11.79 14.47 10.24
N ALA A 178 10.55 14.86 10.60
CA ALA A 178 9.40 13.98 10.51
C ALA A 178 8.99 13.75 9.04
N VAL A 179 8.58 12.52 8.75
CA VAL A 179 8.00 12.16 7.44
C VAL A 179 6.50 12.40 7.48
N ARG A 180 6.00 13.27 6.60
CA ARG A 180 4.57 13.54 6.48
C ARG A 180 3.91 12.54 5.54
N LEU A 181 2.78 11.98 5.99
CA LEU A 181 1.90 11.14 5.19
C LEU A 181 0.58 11.87 4.93
N LEU A 182 0.20 11.90 3.67
CA LEU A 182 -1.01 12.55 3.17
C LEU A 182 -2.13 11.51 3.05
N GLY A 183 -3.27 11.77 3.68
CA GLY A 183 -4.43 10.90 3.64
C GLY A 183 -5.31 11.13 2.40
N TYR A 184 -5.84 10.05 1.86
CA TYR A 184 -6.78 10.04 0.74
C TYR A 184 -7.92 9.08 1.02
N SER A 185 -9.10 9.35 0.47
CA SER A 185 -10.23 8.41 0.51
C SER A 185 -10.93 8.29 -0.84
N TRP A 186 -11.55 7.14 -1.04
CA TRP A 186 -12.43 6.86 -2.17
C TRP A 186 -13.70 6.17 -1.67
N GLU A 187 -14.85 6.57 -2.18
CA GLU A 187 -16.15 5.97 -1.87
C GLU A 187 -16.69 5.26 -3.11
N PRO A 188 -17.21 4.04 -2.98
CA PRO A 188 -17.92 3.39 -4.07
C PRO A 188 -19.05 4.28 -4.60
N PRO A 189 -19.29 4.30 -5.91
CA PRO A 189 -20.49 4.96 -6.42
C PRO A 189 -21.73 4.31 -5.81
N ALA A 190 -22.72 5.13 -5.47
CA ALA A 190 -23.99 4.64 -4.95
C ALA A 190 -24.54 3.54 -5.86
N ALA A 191 -24.98 2.43 -5.27
CA ALA A 191 -25.66 1.38 -6.03
C ALA A 191 -26.90 1.98 -6.72
N PRO A 192 -27.17 1.62 -7.98
CA PRO A 192 -28.29 2.14 -8.74
C PRO A 192 -29.64 1.73 -8.15
#